data_477ec0acb0a890208ca96019ec46fcf5
#
_entry.id   477ec0acb0a890208ca96019ec46fcf5
#
_cell.length_a   1.000
_cell.length_b   1.000
_cell.length_c   1.000
_cell.angle_alpha   90.00
_cell.angle_beta   90.00
_cell.angle_gamma   90.00
#
_symmetry.space_group_name_H-M   'P 1'
#
loop_
_entity.id
_entity.type
_entity.pdbx_description
1 polymer ?
#
loop_
_entity_poly.entity_id
_entity_poly.type
_entity_poly.pdbx_seq_one_letter_code
_entity_poly.pdbx_strand_id
1 'polypeptide(L)'
;RPAADQYQGRRKLMLVPLVYGPPGDEPDGVAALVKYWDQMQTQVTSLEAALGGLRHLYHESVPAGGQEGLDYLERMDQRSHQFVKAKCESGATLEATEDAGLLAEIMDLQRCLMLPLISGKVAQRLHDWFTESNRSRYEHISKQIDSTLGENEAGLLLVSERHQIQFPADIEVFYVSPPALDEFRRWLQSWIAQQQMPPEEAPEEAPEETPEEAPEETPEEAPEEPAAEDAPEEPAAEE
;
A
#
# COMPACT_ATOMS: atom_id res chain seq x y z
N ARG A 1 -7.86 -22.52 26.72
CA ARG A 1 -7.93 -21.04 26.72
C ARG A 1 -7.30 -20.57 28.01
N PRO A 2 -6.32 -19.66 28.00
CA PRO A 2 -5.85 -19.02 29.24
C PRO A 2 -7.05 -18.30 29.88
N ALA A 3 -7.16 -18.40 31.21
CA ALA A 3 -8.25 -17.75 31.92
C ALA A 3 -8.06 -16.24 31.86
N ALA A 4 -9.14 -15.47 31.69
CA ALA A 4 -9.14 -14.00 31.65
C ALA A 4 -8.41 -13.37 32.85
N ASP A 5 -8.41 -14.07 33.98
CA ASP A 5 -7.72 -13.67 35.23
C ASP A 5 -6.18 -13.55 35.09
N GLN A 6 -5.59 -14.20 34.07
CA GLN A 6 -4.14 -14.15 33.83
C GLN A 6 -3.67 -12.77 33.35
N TYR A 7 -4.58 -11.94 32.80
CA TYR A 7 -4.28 -10.63 32.24
C TYR A 7 -4.80 -9.48 33.10
N GLN A 8 -5.27 -9.76 34.31
CA GLN A 8 -5.69 -8.71 35.26
C GLN A 8 -4.48 -7.86 35.66
N GLY A 9 -4.66 -6.54 35.67
CA GLY A 9 -3.61 -5.56 35.96
C GLY A 9 -2.65 -5.25 34.83
N ARG A 10 -2.70 -5.95 33.68
CA ARG A 10 -1.87 -5.64 32.52
C ARG A 10 -2.58 -4.71 31.53
N ARG A 11 -1.80 -3.91 30.84
CA ARG A 11 -2.25 -3.18 29.64
C ARG A 11 -2.38 -4.17 28.48
N LYS A 12 -3.45 -4.09 27.70
CA LYS A 12 -3.75 -5.04 26.64
C LYS A 12 -3.90 -4.30 25.33
N LEU A 13 -3.23 -4.76 24.28
CA LEU A 13 -3.29 -4.14 22.95
C LEU A 13 -3.64 -5.19 21.90
N MET A 14 -4.77 -5.01 21.22
CA MET A 14 -5.15 -5.79 20.06
C MET A 14 -4.51 -5.19 18.81
N LEU A 15 -3.72 -5.97 18.08
CA LEU A 15 -3.17 -5.55 16.79
C LEU A 15 -4.04 -6.08 15.67
N VAL A 16 -4.59 -5.18 14.89
CA VAL A 16 -5.42 -5.47 13.72
C VAL A 16 -4.65 -5.08 12.46
N PRO A 17 -4.36 -6.03 11.55
CA PRO A 17 -3.75 -5.74 10.28
C PRO A 17 -4.59 -4.77 9.45
N LEU A 18 -4.02 -3.63 9.10
CA LEU A 18 -4.65 -2.68 8.21
C LEU A 18 -4.47 -3.14 6.77
N VAL A 19 -5.58 -3.42 6.12
CA VAL A 19 -5.63 -3.92 4.76
C VAL A 19 -6.41 -2.94 3.90
N TYR A 20 -5.73 -2.40 2.90
CA TYR A 20 -6.34 -1.51 1.90
C TYR A 20 -6.93 -2.32 0.75
N GLY A 21 -7.99 -1.79 0.14
CA GLY A 21 -8.61 -2.41 -1.02
C GLY A 21 -7.66 -2.48 -2.23
N PRO A 22 -7.95 -3.38 -3.16
CA PRO A 22 -7.21 -3.43 -4.42
C PRO A 22 -7.39 -2.11 -5.18
N PRO A 23 -6.40 -1.73 -6.01
CA PRO A 23 -6.60 -0.64 -6.97
C PRO A 23 -7.71 -1.06 -7.95
N GLY A 24 -8.77 -0.29 -8.02
CA GLY A 24 -9.96 -0.60 -8.83
C GLY A 24 -11.01 -1.45 -8.10
N ASP A 25 -12.14 -1.65 -8.76
CA ASP A 25 -13.31 -2.38 -8.23
C ASP A 25 -13.30 -3.87 -8.62
N GLU A 26 -12.16 -4.55 -8.48
CA GLU A 26 -12.04 -5.98 -8.76
C GLU A 26 -12.99 -6.79 -7.84
N PRO A 27 -14.05 -7.43 -8.37
CA PRO A 27 -15.11 -8.00 -7.54
C PRO A 27 -14.63 -9.03 -6.53
N ASP A 28 -13.69 -9.90 -6.92
CA ASP A 28 -13.14 -10.95 -6.05
C ASP A 28 -12.30 -10.35 -4.94
N GLY A 29 -11.53 -9.29 -5.23
CA GLY A 29 -10.76 -8.56 -4.23
C GLY A 29 -11.64 -7.82 -3.24
N VAL A 30 -12.70 -7.18 -3.72
CA VAL A 30 -13.69 -6.53 -2.86
C VAL A 30 -14.38 -7.55 -1.97
N ALA A 31 -14.80 -8.70 -2.50
CA ALA A 31 -15.44 -9.77 -1.72
C ALA A 31 -14.50 -10.34 -0.64
N ALA A 32 -13.23 -10.58 -0.99
CA ALA A 32 -12.23 -11.06 -0.04
C ALA A 32 -11.96 -10.03 1.08
N LEU A 33 -11.92 -8.74 0.74
CA LEU A 33 -11.76 -7.66 1.71
C LEU A 33 -12.96 -7.53 2.64
N VAL A 34 -14.19 -7.61 2.13
CA VAL A 34 -15.42 -7.62 2.96
C VAL A 34 -15.37 -8.78 3.94
N LYS A 35 -15.05 -9.99 3.46
CA LYS A 35 -14.93 -11.18 4.31
C LYS A 35 -13.87 -11.01 5.41
N TYR A 36 -12.75 -10.36 5.09
CA TYR A 36 -11.72 -10.03 6.08
C TYR A 36 -12.29 -9.14 7.19
N TRP A 37 -12.93 -8.02 6.83
CA TRP A 37 -13.48 -7.08 7.79
C TRP A 37 -14.54 -7.73 8.69
N ASP A 38 -15.42 -8.55 8.16
CA ASP A 38 -16.45 -9.26 8.91
C ASP A 38 -15.84 -10.24 9.94
N GLN A 39 -14.86 -11.04 9.52
CA GLN A 39 -14.20 -11.98 10.42
C GLN A 39 -13.32 -11.27 11.45
N MET A 40 -12.65 -10.19 11.06
CA MET A 40 -11.86 -9.35 11.95
C MET A 40 -12.74 -8.76 13.06
N GLN A 41 -13.87 -8.16 12.71
CA GLN A 41 -14.82 -7.60 13.69
C GLN A 41 -15.35 -8.69 14.65
N THR A 42 -15.65 -9.88 14.14
CA THR A 42 -16.07 -11.03 14.96
C THR A 42 -14.98 -11.43 15.96
N GLN A 43 -13.73 -11.50 15.52
CA GLN A 43 -12.61 -11.83 16.39
C GLN A 43 -12.34 -10.76 17.43
N VAL A 44 -12.38 -9.46 17.04
CA VAL A 44 -12.26 -8.34 17.98
C VAL A 44 -13.35 -8.40 19.05
N THR A 45 -14.61 -8.58 18.65
CA THR A 45 -15.73 -8.70 19.61
C THR A 45 -15.53 -9.87 20.59
N SER A 46 -15.00 -10.99 20.13
CA SER A 46 -14.67 -12.13 21.00
C SER A 46 -13.54 -11.81 21.98
N LEU A 47 -12.55 -11.02 21.55
CA LEU A 47 -11.47 -10.57 22.44
C LEU A 47 -11.96 -9.52 23.44
N GLU A 48 -12.81 -8.60 23.04
CA GLU A 48 -13.44 -7.63 23.96
C GLU A 48 -14.23 -8.32 25.08
N ALA A 49 -14.96 -9.38 24.75
CA ALA A 49 -15.69 -10.18 25.74
C ALA A 49 -14.78 -10.91 26.72
N ALA A 50 -13.56 -11.24 26.30
CA ALA A 50 -12.59 -11.97 27.13
C ALA A 50 -11.63 -11.07 27.92
N LEU A 51 -11.26 -9.90 27.37
CA LEU A 51 -10.20 -9.03 27.87
C LEU A 51 -10.73 -7.74 28.51
N GLY A 52 -11.99 -7.42 28.28
CA GLY A 52 -12.64 -6.15 28.65
C GLY A 52 -12.89 -5.27 27.41
N GLY A 53 -13.86 -4.36 27.52
CA GLY A 53 -14.21 -3.44 26.44
C GLY A 53 -13.05 -2.52 26.07
N LEU A 54 -12.99 -2.14 24.81
CA LEU A 54 -11.98 -1.20 24.31
C LEU A 54 -12.15 0.19 24.93
N ARG A 55 -11.03 0.76 25.38
CA ARG A 55 -10.96 2.14 25.90
C ARG A 55 -10.29 3.06 24.91
N HIS A 56 -9.29 2.58 24.18
CA HIS A 56 -8.47 3.37 23.26
C HIS A 56 -8.41 2.71 21.88
N LEU A 57 -8.50 3.54 20.86
CA LEU A 57 -8.34 3.17 19.47
C LEU A 57 -7.18 3.95 18.89
N TYR A 58 -6.31 3.25 18.21
CA TYR A 58 -5.17 3.78 17.50
C TYR A 58 -5.26 3.35 16.05
N HIS A 59 -4.90 4.23 15.14
CA HIS A 59 -4.89 3.91 13.72
C HIS A 59 -3.65 4.51 13.08
N GLU A 60 -2.83 3.70 12.42
CA GLU A 60 -1.73 4.25 11.64
C GLU A 60 -2.28 5.24 10.60
N SER A 61 -1.53 6.26 10.31
CA SER A 61 -1.91 7.37 9.42
C SER A 61 -2.93 8.37 10.01
N VAL A 62 -3.31 8.29 11.29
CA VAL A 62 -4.23 9.24 11.91
C VAL A 62 -3.49 10.16 12.90
N PRO A 63 -3.24 11.43 12.51
CA PRO A 63 -2.47 12.37 13.34
C PRO A 63 -3.33 13.16 14.35
N ALA A 64 -4.65 12.97 14.38
CA ALA A 64 -5.57 13.67 15.25
C ALA A 64 -6.47 12.69 16.01
N GLY A 65 -6.87 13.02 17.21
CA GLY A 65 -7.80 12.23 18.01
C GLY A 65 -9.26 12.70 17.90
N GLY A 66 -10.17 11.92 18.47
CA GLY A 66 -11.60 12.28 18.58
C GLY A 66 -12.26 12.54 17.23
N GLN A 67 -13.12 13.58 17.17
CA GLN A 67 -13.90 13.88 15.97
C GLN A 67 -13.02 14.26 14.77
N GLU A 68 -11.95 15.01 14.97
CA GLU A 68 -11.02 15.38 13.89
C GLU A 68 -10.37 14.17 13.24
N GLY A 69 -9.99 13.18 14.06
CA GLY A 69 -9.47 11.90 13.57
C GLY A 69 -10.52 11.08 12.81
N LEU A 70 -11.77 11.08 13.25
CA LEU A 70 -12.88 10.44 12.54
C LEU A 70 -13.13 11.10 11.18
N ASP A 71 -13.13 12.44 11.12
CA ASP A 71 -13.30 13.20 9.87
C ASP A 71 -12.13 12.97 8.91
N TYR A 72 -10.92 12.76 9.45
CA TYR A 72 -9.75 12.37 8.66
C TYR A 72 -9.91 10.96 8.06
N LEU A 73 -10.33 9.98 8.87
CA LEU A 73 -10.58 8.60 8.44
C LEU A 73 -11.69 8.51 7.39
N GLU A 74 -12.76 9.29 7.52
CA GLU A 74 -13.87 9.30 6.56
C GLU A 74 -13.40 9.65 5.14
N ARG A 75 -12.42 10.57 5.04
CA ARG A 75 -11.83 10.97 3.75
C ARG A 75 -10.80 9.99 3.22
N MET A 76 -10.15 9.22 4.10
CA MET A 76 -9.04 8.34 3.75
C MET A 76 -9.49 6.90 3.46
N ASP A 77 -10.26 6.31 4.36
CA ASP A 77 -10.75 4.93 4.27
C ASP A 77 -12.09 4.75 4.98
N GLN A 78 -13.13 4.63 4.20
CA GLN A 78 -14.50 4.53 4.70
C GLN A 78 -14.73 3.27 5.58
N ARG A 79 -14.03 2.16 5.32
CA ARG A 79 -14.18 0.94 6.12
C ARG A 79 -13.57 1.10 7.51
N SER A 80 -12.35 1.60 7.58
CA SER A 80 -11.73 1.95 8.87
C SER A 80 -12.55 2.97 9.62
N HIS A 81 -13.06 4.01 8.93
CA HIS A 81 -13.95 5.01 9.54
C HIS A 81 -15.18 4.37 10.19
N GLN A 82 -15.93 3.53 9.45
CA GLN A 82 -17.13 2.88 9.98
C GLN A 82 -16.84 2.03 11.20
N PHE A 83 -15.76 1.23 11.15
CA PHE A 83 -15.35 0.38 12.26
C PHE A 83 -14.95 1.21 13.49
N VAL A 84 -14.06 2.18 13.32
CA VAL A 84 -13.56 3.04 14.42
C VAL A 84 -14.70 3.86 15.02
N LYS A 85 -15.57 4.44 14.19
CA LYS A 85 -16.75 5.19 14.63
C LYS A 85 -17.68 4.34 15.50
N ALA A 86 -18.01 3.11 15.06
CA ALA A 86 -18.86 2.21 15.84
C ALA A 86 -18.23 1.86 17.20
N LYS A 87 -16.91 1.72 17.29
CA LYS A 87 -16.21 1.50 18.56
C LYS A 87 -16.19 2.76 19.43
N CYS A 88 -16.05 3.94 18.85
CA CYS A 88 -16.18 5.21 19.56
C CYS A 88 -17.60 5.40 20.15
N GLU A 89 -18.64 5.08 19.38
CA GLU A 89 -20.02 5.11 19.85
C GLU A 89 -20.28 4.11 20.98
N SER A 90 -19.46 3.04 21.07
CA SER A 90 -19.50 2.06 22.17
C SER A 90 -18.65 2.47 23.39
N GLY A 91 -18.04 3.65 23.37
CA GLY A 91 -17.32 4.25 24.51
C GLY A 91 -15.79 4.22 24.44
N ALA A 92 -15.21 3.80 23.31
CA ALA A 92 -13.76 3.91 23.09
C ALA A 92 -13.39 5.33 22.62
N THR A 93 -12.15 5.74 22.86
CA THR A 93 -11.59 7.03 22.42
C THR A 93 -10.61 6.79 21.27
N LEU A 94 -10.79 7.49 20.15
CA LEU A 94 -9.78 7.53 19.08
C LEU A 94 -8.66 8.49 19.50
N GLU A 95 -7.44 7.96 19.58
CA GLU A 95 -6.25 8.71 19.97
C GLU A 95 -5.50 9.25 18.73
N ALA A 96 -4.81 10.38 18.91
CA ALA A 96 -3.83 10.84 17.92
C ALA A 96 -2.65 9.87 17.91
N THR A 97 -2.55 9.05 16.86
CA THR A 97 -1.57 7.96 16.80
C THR A 97 -0.27 8.41 16.14
N GLU A 98 -0.34 9.33 15.18
CA GLU A 98 0.77 9.75 14.34
C GLU A 98 1.21 11.20 14.64
N ASP A 99 2.47 11.49 14.34
CA ASP A 99 2.93 12.86 14.17
C ASP A 99 2.70 13.34 12.75
N ALA A 100 1.98 14.44 12.57
CA ALA A 100 1.62 14.97 11.24
C ALA A 100 2.85 15.35 10.39
N GLY A 101 3.92 15.83 11.03
CA GLY A 101 5.16 16.20 10.35
C GLY A 101 5.91 14.98 9.83
N LEU A 102 6.08 13.95 10.67
CA LEU A 102 6.70 12.69 10.29
C LEU A 102 5.89 11.96 9.22
N LEU A 103 4.56 11.99 9.32
CA LEU A 103 3.69 11.38 8.33
C LEU A 103 3.84 12.05 6.95
N ALA A 104 3.83 13.39 6.91
CA ALA A 104 4.04 14.15 5.68
C ALA A 104 5.41 13.87 5.06
N GLU A 105 6.47 13.84 5.89
CA GLU A 105 7.84 13.54 5.46
C GLU A 105 7.95 12.15 4.82
N ILE A 106 7.38 11.12 5.46
CA ILE A 106 7.37 9.75 4.93
C ILE A 106 6.62 9.67 3.60
N MET A 107 5.47 10.34 3.49
CA MET A 107 4.71 10.37 2.24
C MET A 107 5.49 11.01 1.10
N ASP A 108 6.24 12.08 1.36
CA ASP A 108 7.07 12.73 0.35
C ASP A 108 8.29 11.88 -0.02
N LEU A 109 8.93 11.25 0.96
CA LEU A 109 10.02 10.31 0.73
C LEU A 109 9.58 9.09 -0.10
N GLN A 110 8.40 8.54 0.18
CA GLN A 110 7.82 7.47 -0.64
C GLN A 110 7.62 7.89 -2.09
N ARG A 111 7.06 9.10 -2.32
CA ARG A 111 6.91 9.64 -3.69
C ARG A 111 8.24 9.78 -4.40
N CYS A 112 9.26 10.31 -3.71
CA CYS A 112 10.61 10.42 -4.28
C CYS A 112 11.20 9.05 -4.64
N LEU A 113 11.02 8.03 -3.79
CA LEU A 113 11.53 6.68 -4.03
C LEU A 113 10.78 5.92 -5.14
N MET A 114 9.58 6.36 -5.53
CA MET A 114 8.85 5.79 -6.67
C MET A 114 9.37 6.31 -8.02
N LEU A 115 10.17 7.37 -8.04
CA LEU A 115 10.76 7.91 -9.26
C LEU A 115 12.01 7.11 -9.67
N PRO A 116 12.27 6.90 -10.97
CA PRO A 116 13.51 6.30 -11.44
C PRO A 116 14.69 7.24 -11.18
N LEU A 117 15.46 6.96 -10.13
CA LEU A 117 16.60 7.76 -9.73
C LEU A 117 17.86 7.35 -10.50
N ILE A 118 18.51 8.30 -11.16
CA ILE A 118 19.72 8.06 -11.95
C ILE A 118 20.96 7.94 -11.04
N SER A 119 21.03 8.74 -9.97
CA SER A 119 22.16 8.76 -9.05
C SER A 119 21.99 7.75 -7.91
N GLY A 120 22.79 6.69 -7.88
CA GLY A 120 22.81 5.74 -6.77
C GLY A 120 23.09 6.38 -5.40
N LYS A 121 23.88 7.47 -5.36
CA LYS A 121 24.15 8.23 -4.13
C LYS A 121 22.88 8.93 -3.62
N VAL A 122 22.06 9.48 -4.52
CA VAL A 122 20.79 10.11 -4.15
C VAL A 122 19.79 9.06 -3.68
N ALA A 123 19.67 7.95 -4.42
CA ALA A 123 18.81 6.84 -4.05
C ALA A 123 19.14 6.32 -2.65
N GLN A 124 20.42 6.11 -2.35
CA GLN A 124 20.87 5.64 -1.04
C GLN A 124 20.50 6.64 0.07
N ARG A 125 20.73 7.94 -0.15
CA ARG A 125 20.39 8.97 0.84
C ARG A 125 18.89 9.05 1.13
N LEU A 126 18.06 8.95 0.09
CA LEU A 126 16.61 8.93 0.26
C LEU A 126 16.16 7.68 1.02
N HIS A 127 16.78 6.53 0.75
CA HIS A 127 16.47 5.29 1.46
C HIS A 127 16.89 5.35 2.94
N ASP A 128 18.06 5.88 3.25
CA ASP A 128 18.54 6.07 4.62
C ASP A 128 17.61 7.01 5.39
N TRP A 129 17.23 8.13 4.77
CA TRP A 129 16.30 9.09 5.36
C TRP A 129 14.90 8.47 5.58
N PHE A 130 14.37 7.77 4.60
CA PHE A 130 13.11 7.05 4.74
C PHE A 130 13.13 6.05 5.90
N THR A 131 14.24 5.33 6.07
CA THR A 131 14.43 4.37 7.17
C THR A 131 14.47 5.07 8.53
N GLU A 132 15.17 6.19 8.63
CA GLU A 132 15.25 7.00 9.86
C GLU A 132 13.90 7.60 10.23
N SER A 133 13.18 8.19 9.26
CA SER A 133 11.85 8.78 9.47
C SER A 133 10.83 7.72 9.89
N ASN A 134 10.85 6.51 9.29
CA ASN A 134 10.00 5.41 9.73
C ASN A 134 10.31 4.96 11.16
N ARG A 135 11.59 4.90 11.53
CA ARG A 135 11.96 4.57 12.91
C ARG A 135 11.40 5.60 13.89
N SER A 136 11.58 6.90 13.60
CA SER A 136 11.06 8.00 14.43
C SER A 136 9.54 7.95 14.54
N ARG A 137 8.85 7.62 13.44
CA ARG A 137 7.40 7.41 13.39
C ARG A 137 6.97 6.26 14.31
N TYR A 138 7.59 5.10 14.21
CA TYR A 138 7.25 3.95 15.07
C TYR A 138 7.55 4.21 16.55
N GLU A 139 8.61 4.94 16.87
CA GLU A 139 8.89 5.39 18.24
C GLU A 139 7.82 6.36 18.74
N HIS A 140 7.31 7.26 17.89
CA HIS A 140 6.21 8.16 18.23
C HIS A 140 4.93 7.37 18.54
N ILE A 141 4.52 6.45 17.66
CA ILE A 141 3.34 5.59 17.85
C ILE A 141 3.46 4.83 19.18
N SER A 142 4.61 4.22 19.45
CA SER A 142 4.86 3.50 20.69
C SER A 142 4.67 4.40 21.93
N LYS A 143 5.20 5.63 21.89
CA LYS A 143 5.06 6.62 22.98
C LYS A 143 3.61 7.08 23.15
N GLN A 144 2.86 7.27 22.07
CA GLN A 144 1.44 7.63 22.16
C GLN A 144 0.64 6.53 22.85
N ILE A 145 0.86 5.28 22.48
CA ILE A 145 0.21 4.12 23.12
C ILE A 145 0.64 4.02 24.58
N ASP A 146 1.92 4.18 24.88
CA ASP A 146 2.45 4.12 26.25
C ASP A 146 1.85 5.17 27.16
N SER A 147 1.63 6.38 26.64
CA SER A 147 1.11 7.52 27.43
C SER A 147 -0.40 7.52 27.64
N THR A 148 -1.16 6.86 26.76
CA THR A 148 -2.63 6.90 26.77
C THR A 148 -3.26 5.62 27.30
N LEU A 149 -2.69 4.44 27.01
CA LEU A 149 -3.21 3.17 27.46
C LEU A 149 -2.91 2.93 28.93
N GLY A 150 -3.94 3.02 29.79
CA GLY A 150 -3.82 2.87 31.24
C GLY A 150 -3.73 1.43 31.71
N GLU A 151 -3.38 1.25 32.99
CA GLU A 151 -3.35 -0.06 33.64
C GLU A 151 -4.72 -0.74 33.55
N ASN A 152 -4.71 -2.03 33.28
CA ASN A 152 -5.90 -2.88 33.11
C ASN A 152 -6.85 -2.47 31.97
N GLU A 153 -6.47 -1.53 31.12
CA GLU A 153 -7.24 -1.14 29.95
C GLU A 153 -6.91 -1.96 28.72
N ALA A 154 -7.83 -1.99 27.78
CA ALA A 154 -7.66 -2.60 26.47
C ALA A 154 -7.70 -1.53 25.37
N GLY A 155 -6.70 -1.53 24.51
CA GLY A 155 -6.61 -0.73 23.30
C GLY A 155 -6.63 -1.61 22.04
N LEU A 156 -6.90 -0.99 20.91
CA LEU A 156 -6.82 -1.62 19.61
C LEU A 156 -6.04 -0.72 18.66
N LEU A 157 -5.03 -1.25 17.98
CA LEU A 157 -4.24 -0.57 16.97
C LEU A 157 -4.49 -1.21 15.60
N LEU A 158 -5.02 -0.41 14.66
CA LEU A 158 -5.01 -0.74 13.24
C LEU A 158 -3.66 -0.31 12.65
N VAL A 159 -2.89 -1.26 12.16
CA VAL A 159 -1.51 -1.02 11.70
C VAL A 159 -1.14 -1.97 10.56
N SER A 160 -0.28 -1.51 9.66
CA SER A 160 0.28 -2.37 8.61
C SER A 160 1.03 -3.57 9.19
N GLU A 161 0.95 -4.72 8.53
CA GLU A 161 1.56 -5.97 9.00
C GLU A 161 3.09 -5.91 9.09
N ARG A 162 3.72 -5.03 8.33
CA ARG A 162 5.19 -4.87 8.28
C ARG A 162 5.70 -3.80 9.24
N HIS A 163 4.87 -3.38 10.21
CA HIS A 163 5.30 -2.41 11.21
C HIS A 163 6.48 -2.93 12.05
N GLN A 164 7.30 -2.01 12.54
CA GLN A 164 8.43 -2.29 13.43
C GLN A 164 8.28 -1.59 14.79
N ILE A 165 7.03 -1.34 15.21
CA ILE A 165 6.74 -0.70 16.49
C ILE A 165 7.20 -1.62 17.62
N GLN A 166 7.95 -1.07 18.56
CA GLN A 166 8.36 -1.75 19.79
C GLN A 166 7.44 -1.30 20.92
N PHE A 167 6.63 -2.20 21.44
CA PHE A 167 5.73 -1.91 22.55
C PHE A 167 6.44 -2.08 23.90
N PRO A 168 6.08 -1.29 24.94
CA PRO A 168 6.53 -1.52 26.30
C PRO A 168 6.27 -2.96 26.78
N ALA A 169 7.18 -3.48 27.60
CA ALA A 169 7.16 -4.89 28.02
C ALA A 169 5.95 -5.28 28.91
N ASP A 170 5.28 -4.30 29.50
CA ASP A 170 4.08 -4.48 30.31
C ASP A 170 2.78 -4.48 29.49
N ILE A 171 2.85 -4.19 28.18
CA ILE A 171 1.72 -4.30 27.27
C ILE A 171 1.65 -5.74 26.72
N GLU A 172 0.56 -6.42 27.01
CA GLU A 172 0.25 -7.71 26.43
C GLU A 172 -0.39 -7.56 25.04
N VAL A 173 0.24 -8.11 24.02
CA VAL A 173 -0.16 -7.92 22.61
C VAL A 173 -0.97 -9.13 22.11
N PHE A 174 -2.14 -8.86 21.54
CA PHE A 174 -3.04 -9.87 20.97
C PHE A 174 -3.19 -9.63 19.47
N TYR A 175 -2.70 -10.56 18.66
CA TYR A 175 -2.82 -10.46 17.20
C TYR A 175 -4.19 -10.91 16.71
N VAL A 176 -4.86 -10.06 15.96
CA VAL A 176 -6.11 -10.37 15.26
C VAL A 176 -5.76 -10.85 13.86
N SER A 177 -5.87 -12.16 13.64
CA SER A 177 -5.50 -12.78 12.36
C SER A 177 -6.57 -13.77 11.93
N PRO A 178 -7.69 -13.30 11.35
CA PRO A 178 -8.74 -14.17 10.85
C PRO A 178 -8.28 -14.91 9.57
N PRO A 179 -8.81 -16.13 9.31
CA PRO A 179 -8.46 -16.89 8.09
C PRO A 179 -8.66 -16.13 6.78
N ALA A 180 -9.64 -15.23 6.72
CA ALA A 180 -9.89 -14.40 5.57
C ALA A 180 -8.73 -13.44 5.23
N LEU A 181 -7.84 -13.13 6.18
CA LEU A 181 -6.63 -12.35 5.92
C LEU A 181 -5.69 -13.09 4.97
N ASP A 182 -5.48 -14.38 5.18
CA ASP A 182 -4.63 -15.20 4.31
C ASP A 182 -5.27 -15.44 2.94
N GLU A 183 -6.60 -15.51 2.87
CA GLU A 183 -7.32 -15.57 1.61
C GLU A 183 -7.14 -14.29 0.79
N PHE A 184 -7.28 -13.13 1.43
CA PHE A 184 -7.06 -11.84 0.80
C PHE A 184 -5.60 -11.67 0.32
N ARG A 185 -4.61 -12.05 1.15
CA ARG A 185 -3.19 -11.99 0.75
C ARG A 185 -2.88 -12.85 -0.47
N ARG A 186 -3.41 -14.09 -0.52
CA ARG A 186 -3.22 -14.97 -1.69
C ARG A 186 -3.87 -14.40 -2.94
N TRP A 187 -5.07 -13.86 -2.80
CA TRP A 187 -5.73 -13.18 -3.90
C TRP A 187 -4.89 -12.00 -4.40
N LEU A 188 -4.43 -11.12 -3.52
CA LEU A 188 -3.63 -9.95 -3.87
C LEU A 188 -2.32 -10.33 -4.56
N GLN A 189 -1.63 -11.37 -4.07
CA GLN A 189 -0.40 -11.87 -4.70
C GLN A 189 -0.67 -12.40 -6.11
N SER A 190 -1.75 -13.15 -6.31
CA SER A 190 -2.13 -13.65 -7.63
C SER A 190 -2.50 -12.52 -8.58
N TRP A 191 -3.22 -11.52 -8.10
CA TRP A 191 -3.60 -10.34 -8.87
C TRP A 191 -2.37 -9.53 -9.31
N ILE A 192 -1.42 -9.26 -8.40
CA ILE A 192 -0.16 -8.56 -8.71
C ILE A 192 0.65 -9.36 -9.75
N ALA A 193 0.75 -10.68 -9.61
CA ALA A 193 1.48 -11.53 -10.55
C ALA A 193 0.88 -11.47 -11.96
N GLN A 194 -0.46 -11.45 -12.07
CA GLN A 194 -1.15 -11.31 -13.36
C GLN A 194 -0.90 -9.95 -14.02
N GLN A 195 -0.84 -8.87 -13.23
CA GLN A 195 -0.55 -7.52 -13.75
C GLN A 195 0.91 -7.36 -14.23
N GLN A 196 1.83 -8.19 -13.75
CA GLN A 196 3.24 -8.17 -14.12
C GLN A 196 3.58 -9.10 -15.29
N MET A 197 2.65 -9.96 -15.73
CA MET A 197 2.85 -10.78 -16.92
C MET A 197 2.80 -9.88 -18.16
N PRO A 198 3.80 -9.96 -19.06
CA PRO A 198 3.70 -9.32 -20.38
C PRO A 198 2.44 -9.80 -21.08
N PRO A 199 1.76 -8.97 -21.88
CA PRO A 199 0.67 -9.46 -22.70
C PRO A 199 1.19 -10.65 -23.51
N GLU A 200 0.50 -11.78 -23.41
CA GLU A 200 0.79 -12.96 -24.22
C GLU A 200 0.76 -12.50 -25.68
N GLU A 201 1.91 -12.54 -26.35
CA GLU A 201 2.00 -12.19 -27.77
C GLU A 201 0.94 -13.02 -28.47
N ALA A 202 -0.03 -12.33 -29.07
CA ALA A 202 -1.01 -13.00 -29.91
C ALA A 202 -0.23 -13.83 -30.95
N PRO A 203 -0.64 -15.08 -31.21
CA PRO A 203 0.07 -15.91 -32.20
C PRO A 203 0.20 -15.08 -33.48
N GLU A 204 1.43 -14.88 -33.95
CA GLU A 204 1.71 -14.28 -35.23
C GLU A 204 0.89 -15.08 -36.27
N GLU A 205 -0.13 -14.43 -36.84
CA GLU A 205 -0.82 -14.98 -37.97
C GLU A 205 0.24 -15.32 -39.04
N ALA A 206 0.34 -16.60 -39.37
CA ALA A 206 1.23 -17.07 -40.37
C ALA A 206 1.00 -16.23 -41.68
N PRO A 207 2.06 -15.78 -42.37
CA PRO A 207 1.89 -15.00 -43.57
C PRO A 207 1.09 -15.79 -44.58
N GLU A 208 -0.06 -15.26 -45.01
CA GLU A 208 -0.83 -15.79 -46.12
C GLU A 208 0.12 -15.86 -47.35
N GLU A 209 0.35 -17.07 -47.81
CA GLU A 209 1.05 -17.31 -49.06
C GLU A 209 0.26 -16.64 -50.21
N THR A 210 0.81 -15.54 -50.71
CA THR A 210 0.36 -14.94 -51.98
C THR A 210 0.66 -15.89 -53.10
N PRO A 211 -0.28 -16.16 -54.02
CA PRO A 211 -0.01 -17.02 -55.21
C PRO A 211 1.01 -16.33 -56.10
N GLU A 212 2.03 -17.08 -56.45
CA GLU A 212 3.08 -16.78 -57.41
C GLU A 212 2.46 -16.54 -58.80
N GLU A 213 2.38 -15.28 -59.25
CA GLU A 213 2.09 -14.96 -60.66
C GLU A 213 3.35 -15.16 -61.48
N ALA A 214 3.16 -15.94 -62.60
CA ALA A 214 4.17 -16.30 -63.55
C ALA A 214 4.75 -15.11 -64.33
N PRO A 215 6.00 -15.19 -64.81
CA PRO A 215 6.70 -14.08 -65.45
C PRO A 215 6.22 -13.81 -66.85
N GLU A 216 5.79 -12.59 -67.13
CA GLU A 216 5.66 -12.11 -68.56
C GLU A 216 6.99 -11.52 -69.02
N GLU A 217 7.31 -11.96 -70.26
CA GLU A 217 8.54 -11.65 -70.93
C GLU A 217 8.68 -10.19 -71.38
N THR A 218 9.91 -9.72 -71.35
CA THR A 218 10.40 -8.43 -71.82
C THR A 218 10.31 -8.28 -73.34
N PRO A 219 10.37 -7.02 -73.82
CA PRO A 219 11.41 -6.74 -74.78
C PRO A 219 12.31 -5.57 -74.44
N GLU A 220 13.51 -5.78 -74.75
CA GLU A 220 14.73 -5.07 -74.86
C GLU A 220 14.62 -3.76 -75.67
N GLU A 221 15.07 -2.64 -75.19
CA GLU A 221 15.68 -1.59 -76.03
C GLU A 221 16.76 -0.83 -75.31
N ALA A 222 17.83 -0.56 -76.03
CA ALA A 222 19.14 -0.11 -75.56
C ALA A 222 19.31 1.42 -75.47
N PRO A 223 20.52 1.92 -75.25
CA PRO A 223 20.78 2.99 -74.25
C PRO A 223 21.11 4.37 -74.92
N GLU A 224 20.99 5.45 -74.18
CA GLU A 224 21.69 6.71 -74.47
C GLU A 224 22.25 7.37 -73.20
N GLU A 225 23.55 7.57 -73.23
CA GLU A 225 24.35 8.43 -72.37
C GLU A 225 24.42 9.87 -72.96
N PRO A 226 25.23 10.78 -72.40
CA PRO A 226 25.14 11.53 -71.11
C PRO A 226 25.25 13.07 -71.29
N ALA A 227 25.09 13.85 -70.26
CA ALA A 227 25.77 15.17 -70.06
C ALA A 227 25.46 15.69 -68.68
N ALA A 228 26.36 15.82 -67.79
CA ALA A 228 27.45 16.77 -67.51
C ALA A 228 26.99 18.11 -66.89
N GLU A 229 27.67 18.38 -65.75
CA GLU A 229 28.00 19.72 -65.18
C GLU A 229 26.83 20.47 -64.52
N ASP A 230 26.89 20.85 -63.27
CA ASP A 230 27.81 21.86 -62.69
C ASP A 230 27.62 21.98 -61.16
N ALA A 231 28.71 22.03 -60.41
CA ALA A 231 28.83 22.58 -59.10
C ALA A 231 29.42 23.99 -59.23
N PRO A 232 29.69 24.80 -58.23
CA PRO A 232 29.40 24.83 -56.76
C PRO A 232 28.88 26.21 -56.28
N GLU A 233 28.63 26.38 -54.99
CA GLU A 233 29.12 27.49 -54.18
C GLU A 233 28.47 27.55 -52.79
N GLU A 234 29.28 27.33 -51.76
CA GLU A 234 29.17 28.02 -50.47
C GLU A 234 29.63 29.49 -50.66
N PRO A 235 29.35 30.49 -49.80
CA PRO A 235 29.72 30.42 -48.39
C PRO A 235 28.91 31.34 -47.40
N ALA A 236 29.20 31.08 -46.12
CA ALA A 236 29.50 32.01 -45.02
C ALA A 236 28.38 32.92 -44.41
N ALA A 237 28.12 32.72 -43.15
CA ALA A 237 28.59 33.48 -41.93
C ALA A 237 27.75 34.72 -41.49
N GLU A 238 27.68 34.78 -40.12
CA GLU A 238 27.39 36.00 -39.27
C GLU A 238 25.89 36.34 -39.09
N GLU A 239 25.33 36.39 -37.88
CA GLU A 239 25.75 36.85 -36.54
C GLU A 239 25.06 36.05 -35.41
#